data_000c01cae00803e98fa9cea15a4d29b9
#
_entry.id   000c01cae00803e98fa9cea15a4d29b9
#
_cell.length_a   1.000
_cell.length_b   1.000
_cell.length_c   1.000
_cell.angle_alpha   90.00
_cell.angle_beta   90.00
_cell.angle_gamma   90.00
#
_symmetry.space_group_name_H-M   'P 1'
#
loop_
_entity.id
_entity.type
_entity.pdbx_description
1 polymer ?
#
loop_
_entity_poly.entity_id
_entity_poly.type
_entity_poly.pdbx_seq_one_letter_code
_entity_poly.pdbx_strand_id
1 'polypeptide(L)'
;MALLALVVLEGASSLAVALWQARLHVWRPLAERSHTVYDAELGWVAEKNKLARNLYGPGLDLSTNAQGFRNKTDFAKGVPAGKRRVVCLGDSFTLGYGVADESAWPARLQQDCPSLEVVNMGQAGYGIDQSFLWYERDGAQIDHQVLVFAFISDDFERARSSEMLGYGKPVLEASHGELVRRNVPVPRASYVAPLVTQNLRLLRYLRTAELLERILAAARPGVGQPAQVGEDETGRAAELILRTTHEIARARGAALVFVHLPSVSDAGPAELAALPKYARAAIDAARGSDVPFIDLRAVFAAIPQLERGTLFLPETGSGGAGRHYSNAGNQLVARALASRLGALGFISASECPASAADSDSGAQ
;
A
#
# COMPACT_ATOMS: atom_id res chain seq x y z
N MET A 1 -7.60 -44.22 16.81
CA MET A 1 -8.86 -43.47 17.06
C MET A 1 -8.62 -41.95 17.13
N ALA A 2 -7.75 -41.44 18.00
CA ALA A 2 -7.52 -39.96 18.16
C ALA A 2 -7.08 -39.28 16.86
N LEU A 3 -6.13 -39.84 16.10
CA LEU A 3 -5.67 -39.29 14.83
C LEU A 3 -6.79 -39.22 13.79
N LEU A 4 -7.62 -40.24 13.69
CA LEU A 4 -8.77 -40.25 12.78
C LEU A 4 -9.78 -39.16 13.15
N ALA A 5 -10.06 -38.98 14.45
CA ALA A 5 -10.94 -37.92 14.94
C ALA A 5 -10.39 -36.53 14.60
N LEU A 6 -9.09 -36.29 14.71
CA LEU A 6 -8.45 -35.03 14.33
C LEU A 6 -8.56 -34.77 12.82
N VAL A 7 -8.35 -35.78 11.97
CA VAL A 7 -8.49 -35.65 10.51
C VAL A 7 -9.94 -35.34 10.12
N VAL A 8 -10.91 -36.03 10.76
CA VAL A 8 -12.34 -35.75 10.50
C VAL A 8 -12.72 -34.34 10.94
N LEU A 9 -12.26 -33.93 12.11
CA LEU A 9 -12.52 -32.57 12.63
C LEU A 9 -11.94 -31.47 11.72
N GLU A 10 -10.70 -31.64 11.28
CA GLU A 10 -10.04 -30.71 10.35
C GLU A 10 -10.73 -30.67 8.99
N GLY A 11 -11.16 -31.82 8.47
CA GLY A 11 -11.93 -31.90 7.23
C GLY A 11 -13.29 -31.21 7.32
N ALA A 12 -14.02 -31.42 8.41
CA ALA A 12 -15.31 -30.74 8.66
C ALA A 12 -15.13 -29.23 8.82
N SER A 13 -14.09 -28.81 9.56
CA SER A 13 -13.76 -27.39 9.73
C SER A 13 -13.36 -26.73 8.41
N SER A 14 -12.59 -27.43 7.56
CA SER A 14 -12.23 -26.97 6.21
C SER A 14 -13.46 -26.73 5.35
N LEU A 15 -14.42 -27.65 5.37
CA LEU A 15 -15.69 -27.48 4.65
C LEU A 15 -16.50 -26.30 5.19
N ALA A 16 -16.62 -26.17 6.52
CA ALA A 16 -17.35 -25.07 7.14
C ALA A 16 -16.73 -23.71 6.81
N VAL A 17 -15.41 -23.59 6.87
CA VAL A 17 -14.69 -22.35 6.48
C VAL A 17 -14.87 -22.06 5.00
N ALA A 18 -14.79 -23.06 4.13
CA ALA A 18 -14.99 -22.89 2.69
C ALA A 18 -16.41 -22.38 2.36
N LEU A 19 -17.42 -22.97 3.00
CA LEU A 19 -18.82 -22.50 2.84
C LEU A 19 -19.02 -21.08 3.37
N TRP A 20 -18.39 -20.73 4.48
CA TRP A 20 -18.43 -19.37 5.03
C TRP A 20 -17.75 -18.36 4.08
N GLN A 21 -16.57 -18.70 3.57
CA GLN A 21 -15.86 -17.85 2.59
C GLN A 21 -16.66 -17.71 1.29
N ALA A 22 -17.27 -18.78 0.78
CA ALA A 22 -18.14 -18.74 -0.39
C ALA A 22 -19.35 -17.82 -0.18
N ARG A 23 -19.97 -17.87 0.99
CA ARG A 23 -21.12 -17.00 1.34
C ARG A 23 -20.73 -15.52 1.38
N LEU A 24 -19.53 -15.20 1.86
CA LEU A 24 -19.02 -13.84 1.97
C LEU A 24 -18.29 -13.37 0.71
N HIS A 25 -18.15 -14.22 -0.33
CA HIS A 25 -17.31 -13.97 -1.52
C HIS A 25 -15.85 -13.62 -1.20
N VAL A 26 -15.36 -14.02 -0.03
CA VAL A 26 -13.99 -13.77 0.45
C VAL A 26 -13.24 -15.09 0.53
N TRP A 27 -12.46 -15.41 -0.51
CA TRP A 27 -11.75 -16.69 -0.61
C TRP A 27 -10.46 -16.76 0.21
N ARG A 28 -9.79 -15.61 0.43
CA ARG A 28 -8.62 -15.52 1.31
C ARG A 28 -8.56 -14.14 1.95
N PRO A 29 -8.27 -14.10 3.23
CA PRO A 29 -8.02 -12.84 3.93
C PRO A 29 -6.82 -12.11 3.35
N LEU A 30 -6.91 -10.79 3.18
CA LEU A 30 -5.82 -9.96 2.64
C LEU A 30 -4.58 -10.03 3.54
N ALA A 31 -4.80 -9.98 4.86
CA ALA A 31 -3.75 -9.97 5.87
C ALA A 31 -2.94 -11.26 5.99
N GLU A 32 -3.48 -12.40 5.53
CA GLU A 32 -2.84 -13.72 5.70
C GLU A 32 -2.57 -14.38 4.34
N ARG A 33 -2.27 -13.57 3.34
CA ARG A 33 -1.84 -14.07 2.03
C ARG A 33 -0.42 -14.62 2.09
N SER A 34 0.00 -15.28 1.01
CA SER A 34 1.32 -15.94 0.93
C SER A 34 2.52 -15.00 1.15
N HIS A 35 2.32 -13.70 1.13
CA HIS A 35 3.37 -12.67 1.26
C HIS A 35 3.13 -11.66 2.38
N THR A 36 2.06 -11.82 3.18
CA THR A 36 1.73 -10.94 4.30
C THR A 36 1.57 -11.72 5.59
N VAL A 37 1.85 -11.05 6.70
CA VAL A 37 1.68 -11.56 8.07
C VAL A 37 0.92 -10.54 8.90
N TYR A 38 0.26 -11.03 9.96
CA TYR A 38 -0.42 -10.17 10.93
C TYR A 38 0.55 -9.26 11.66
N ASP A 39 0.12 -8.02 11.90
CA ASP A 39 0.81 -7.02 12.68
C ASP A 39 -0.18 -6.33 13.64
N ALA A 40 0.18 -6.25 14.94
CA ALA A 40 -0.71 -5.71 15.96
C ALA A 40 -0.93 -4.20 15.86
N GLU A 41 -0.06 -3.47 15.18
CA GLU A 41 -0.16 -2.02 15.00
C GLU A 41 -0.78 -1.64 13.66
N LEU A 42 -0.44 -2.40 12.60
CA LEU A 42 -0.82 -2.09 11.22
C LEU A 42 -1.90 -3.01 10.65
N GLY A 43 -2.29 -4.08 11.40
CA GLY A 43 -3.18 -5.13 10.92
C GLY A 43 -2.45 -6.19 10.12
N TRP A 44 -1.72 -5.83 9.10
CA TRP A 44 -0.85 -6.71 8.31
C TRP A 44 0.33 -5.95 7.74
N VAL A 45 1.43 -6.68 7.52
CA VAL A 45 2.64 -6.19 6.86
C VAL A 45 3.16 -7.26 5.91
N ALA A 46 4.04 -6.89 5.00
CA ALA A 46 4.72 -7.87 4.16
C ALA A 46 5.63 -8.78 5.01
N GLU A 47 5.64 -10.08 4.70
CA GLU A 47 6.55 -11.04 5.33
C GLU A 47 8.00 -10.70 4.91
N LYS A 48 8.91 -10.57 5.89
CA LYS A 48 10.32 -10.24 5.65
C LYS A 48 11.06 -11.39 4.96
N ASN A 49 12.04 -11.05 4.09
CA ASN A 49 12.85 -12.03 3.37
C ASN A 49 12.01 -13.05 2.59
N LYS A 50 10.91 -12.60 1.99
CA LYS A 50 10.00 -13.46 1.25
C LYS A 50 10.31 -13.44 -0.23
N LEU A 51 10.28 -14.62 -0.84
CA LEU A 51 10.16 -14.79 -2.29
C LEU A 51 8.85 -15.56 -2.56
N ALA A 52 7.84 -14.85 -3.01
CA ALA A 52 6.57 -15.43 -3.45
C ALA A 52 6.63 -15.64 -4.98
N ARG A 53 7.07 -16.85 -5.39
CA ARG A 53 7.21 -17.20 -6.80
C ARG A 53 5.87 -17.30 -7.49
N ASN A 54 5.80 -16.75 -8.72
CA ASN A 54 4.61 -16.81 -9.56
C ASN A 54 3.33 -16.32 -8.85
N LEU A 55 3.45 -15.37 -7.93
CA LEU A 55 2.34 -14.88 -7.11
C LEU A 55 1.18 -14.37 -7.96
N TYR A 56 1.48 -13.72 -9.06
CA TYR A 56 0.51 -13.10 -9.97
C TYR A 56 0.39 -13.85 -11.31
N GLY A 57 1.16 -14.90 -11.51
CA GLY A 57 1.23 -15.69 -12.73
C GLY A 57 2.66 -16.11 -13.05
N PRO A 58 2.89 -16.96 -14.06
CA PRO A 58 4.21 -17.45 -14.41
C PRO A 58 5.23 -16.31 -14.62
N GLY A 59 6.34 -16.36 -13.89
CA GLY A 59 7.40 -15.33 -13.94
C GLY A 59 7.09 -14.03 -13.23
N LEU A 60 5.91 -13.88 -12.60
CA LEU A 60 5.52 -12.68 -11.87
C LEU A 60 5.74 -12.90 -10.35
N ASP A 61 6.99 -12.76 -9.93
CA ASP A 61 7.42 -12.94 -8.56
C ASP A 61 7.24 -11.66 -7.74
N LEU A 62 7.05 -11.83 -6.43
CA LEU A 62 7.14 -10.75 -5.44
C LEU A 62 8.22 -11.09 -4.41
N SER A 63 9.19 -10.20 -4.27
CA SER A 63 10.27 -10.33 -3.28
C SER A 63 10.18 -9.23 -2.23
N THR A 64 10.46 -9.57 -0.97
CA THR A 64 10.65 -8.61 0.10
C THR A 64 12.00 -8.80 0.76
N ASN A 65 12.60 -7.70 1.19
CA ASN A 65 13.89 -7.69 1.89
C ASN A 65 13.74 -7.93 3.41
N ALA A 66 14.84 -7.82 4.16
CA ALA A 66 14.85 -7.99 5.63
C ALA A 66 14.02 -6.93 6.38
N GLN A 67 13.75 -5.77 5.77
CA GLN A 67 12.87 -4.74 6.33
C GLN A 67 11.39 -5.01 6.00
N GLY A 68 11.08 -5.90 5.07
CA GLY A 68 9.73 -6.17 4.59
C GLY A 68 9.30 -5.24 3.43
N PHE A 69 10.22 -4.46 2.87
CA PHE A 69 9.97 -3.62 1.70
C PHE A 69 10.04 -4.47 0.43
N ARG A 70 9.28 -4.09 -0.61
CA ARG A 70 9.32 -4.79 -1.91
C ARG A 70 10.60 -4.42 -2.67
N ASN A 71 11.71 -4.92 -2.17
CA ASN A 71 13.05 -4.76 -2.74
C ASN A 71 13.82 -6.08 -2.62
N LYS A 72 14.75 -6.32 -3.53
CA LYS A 72 15.62 -7.52 -3.49
C LYS A 72 16.81 -7.36 -2.55
N THR A 73 17.17 -6.12 -2.22
CA THR A 73 18.32 -5.77 -1.36
C THR A 73 17.87 -5.09 -0.10
N ASP A 74 18.63 -5.26 0.98
CA ASP A 74 18.43 -4.57 2.23
C ASP A 74 19.00 -3.15 2.16
N PHE A 75 18.43 -2.25 2.96
CA PHE A 75 18.89 -0.87 3.06
C PHE A 75 19.66 -0.65 4.35
N ALA A 76 20.88 -0.13 4.24
CA ALA A 76 21.60 0.41 5.39
C ALA A 76 20.87 1.64 5.94
N LYS A 77 21.10 2.00 7.22
CA LYS A 77 20.52 3.22 7.79
C LYS A 77 20.93 4.45 6.98
N GLY A 78 22.23 4.65 6.76
CA GLY A 78 22.76 5.75 5.96
C GLY A 78 22.60 5.50 4.45
N VAL A 79 22.49 6.58 3.68
CA VAL A 79 22.44 6.52 2.23
C VAL A 79 23.85 6.26 1.68
N PRO A 80 24.05 5.31 0.74
CA PRO A 80 25.35 5.06 0.14
C PRO A 80 25.93 6.32 -0.54
N ALA A 81 27.26 6.46 -0.51
CA ALA A 81 27.94 7.56 -1.17
C ALA A 81 27.61 7.60 -2.68
N GLY A 82 27.33 8.79 -3.21
CA GLY A 82 26.96 8.99 -4.60
C GLY A 82 25.53 8.55 -4.96
N LYS A 83 24.73 8.14 -3.97
CA LYS A 83 23.30 7.82 -4.15
C LYS A 83 22.42 8.87 -3.50
N ARG A 84 21.19 8.96 -3.99
CA ARG A 84 20.07 9.66 -3.36
C ARG A 84 18.99 8.64 -3.06
N ARG A 85 18.53 8.58 -1.83
CA ARG A 85 17.47 7.63 -1.46
C ARG A 85 16.10 8.30 -1.55
N VAL A 86 15.20 7.60 -2.25
CA VAL A 86 13.79 7.96 -2.39
C VAL A 86 12.97 6.87 -1.71
N VAL A 87 12.17 7.21 -0.71
CA VAL A 87 11.21 6.29 -0.08
C VAL A 87 9.84 6.50 -0.71
N CYS A 88 9.21 5.44 -1.16
CA CYS A 88 7.91 5.46 -1.82
C CYS A 88 6.87 4.76 -0.95
N LEU A 89 5.94 5.53 -0.37
CA LEU A 89 4.79 5.04 0.40
C LEU A 89 3.57 4.88 -0.50
N GLY A 90 2.66 4.02 -0.11
CA GLY A 90 1.34 3.90 -0.73
C GLY A 90 0.74 2.51 -0.59
N ASP A 91 -0.25 2.26 -1.39
CA ASP A 91 -1.05 1.05 -1.41
C ASP A 91 -0.55 -0.02 -2.41
N SER A 92 -1.46 -0.81 -2.95
CA SER A 92 -1.17 -1.84 -3.95
C SER A 92 -0.65 -1.27 -5.29
N PHE A 93 -0.97 -0.03 -5.63
CA PHE A 93 -0.45 0.63 -6.82
C PHE A 93 1.02 0.99 -6.67
N THR A 94 1.44 1.40 -5.46
CA THR A 94 2.86 1.62 -5.16
C THR A 94 3.60 0.30 -4.98
N LEU A 95 3.00 -0.69 -4.32
CA LEU A 95 3.54 -2.04 -4.26
C LEU A 95 3.85 -2.57 -5.67
N GLY A 96 3.04 -2.26 -6.67
CA GLY A 96 3.08 -2.86 -8.01
C GLY A 96 2.36 -4.20 -8.03
N TYR A 97 1.13 -4.25 -7.47
CA TYR A 97 0.34 -5.48 -7.40
C TYR A 97 0.00 -5.99 -8.82
N GLY A 98 0.33 -7.25 -9.09
CA GLY A 98 0.04 -7.89 -10.39
C GLY A 98 1.18 -7.87 -11.40
N VAL A 99 2.32 -7.24 -11.10
CA VAL A 99 3.51 -7.23 -11.98
C VAL A 99 4.73 -7.80 -11.26
N ALA A 100 5.76 -8.18 -12.02
CA ALA A 100 7.03 -8.63 -11.47
C ALA A 100 7.76 -7.51 -10.70
N ASP A 101 8.72 -7.87 -9.84
CA ASP A 101 9.45 -6.93 -8.97
C ASP A 101 10.06 -5.76 -9.74
N GLU A 102 10.72 -6.05 -10.85
CA GLU A 102 11.38 -5.05 -11.71
C GLU A 102 10.41 -4.18 -12.51
N SER A 103 9.15 -4.54 -12.53
CA SER A 103 8.10 -3.83 -13.28
C SER A 103 7.26 -2.87 -12.43
N ALA A 104 7.36 -2.93 -11.10
CA ALA A 104 6.73 -1.94 -10.22
C ALA A 104 7.33 -0.55 -10.45
N TRP A 105 6.52 0.52 -10.41
CA TRP A 105 7.00 1.87 -10.73
C TRP A 105 8.17 2.36 -9.86
N PRO A 106 8.29 2.00 -8.56
CA PRO A 106 9.48 2.37 -7.79
C PRO A 106 10.76 1.69 -8.32
N ALA A 107 10.65 0.43 -8.75
CA ALA A 107 11.78 -0.29 -9.35
C ALA A 107 12.14 0.28 -10.73
N ARG A 108 11.15 0.68 -11.54
CA ARG A 108 11.35 1.37 -12.82
C ARG A 108 12.02 2.72 -12.62
N LEU A 109 11.58 3.50 -11.63
CA LEU A 109 12.21 4.78 -11.28
C LEU A 109 13.70 4.59 -10.98
N GLN A 110 14.07 3.56 -10.21
CA GLN A 110 15.48 3.25 -9.95
C GLN A 110 16.25 2.82 -11.19
N GLN A 111 15.60 2.04 -12.10
CA GLN A 111 16.22 1.63 -13.36
C GLN A 111 16.49 2.82 -14.29
N ASP A 112 15.50 3.71 -14.42
CA ASP A 112 15.59 4.90 -15.26
C ASP A 112 16.55 5.96 -14.68
N CYS A 113 16.76 5.94 -13.35
CA CYS A 113 17.62 6.87 -12.61
C CYS A 113 18.64 6.10 -11.74
N PRO A 114 19.75 5.59 -12.33
CA PRO A 114 20.67 4.67 -11.64
C PRO A 114 21.36 5.24 -10.39
N SER A 115 21.43 6.56 -10.23
CA SER A 115 21.96 7.20 -9.03
C SER A 115 20.97 7.24 -7.87
N LEU A 116 19.73 6.85 -8.10
CA LEU A 116 18.75 6.70 -7.03
C LEU A 116 18.88 5.33 -6.36
N GLU A 117 18.52 5.31 -5.08
CA GLU A 117 18.21 4.12 -4.30
C GLU A 117 16.75 4.22 -3.88
N VAL A 118 15.88 3.43 -4.51
CA VAL A 118 14.43 3.56 -4.34
C VAL A 118 13.89 2.46 -3.45
N VAL A 119 13.26 2.87 -2.35
CA VAL A 119 12.63 1.99 -1.36
C VAL A 119 11.15 1.88 -1.68
N ASN A 120 10.67 0.68 -1.95
CA ASN A 120 9.24 0.44 -2.17
C ASN A 120 8.56 0.00 -0.87
N MET A 121 7.86 0.91 -0.22
CA MET A 121 7.00 0.70 0.95
C MET A 121 5.52 0.68 0.57
N GLY A 122 5.17 0.26 -0.63
CA GLY A 122 3.78 0.01 -1.01
C GLY A 122 3.25 -1.26 -0.33
N GLN A 123 2.00 -1.24 0.14
CA GLN A 123 1.36 -2.39 0.76
C GLN A 123 -0.10 -2.54 0.31
N ALA A 124 -0.43 -3.74 -0.19
CA ALA A 124 -1.77 -3.99 -0.70
C ALA A 124 -2.87 -3.77 0.36
N GLY A 125 -3.88 -2.99 -0.01
CA GLY A 125 -5.05 -2.71 0.80
C GLY A 125 -4.87 -1.65 1.88
N TYR A 126 -3.70 -1.00 1.97
CA TYR A 126 -3.49 0.10 2.90
C TYR A 126 -4.35 1.31 2.52
N GLY A 127 -4.78 2.05 3.53
CA GLY A 127 -5.22 3.43 3.42
C GLY A 127 -4.06 4.38 3.70
N ILE A 128 -4.33 5.69 3.59
CA ILE A 128 -3.33 6.73 3.92
C ILE A 128 -2.87 6.65 5.38
N ASP A 129 -3.74 6.22 6.29
CA ASP A 129 -3.47 6.02 7.72
C ASP A 129 -2.41 4.92 7.96
N GLN A 130 -2.59 3.74 7.35
CA GLN A 130 -1.63 2.65 7.48
C GLN A 130 -0.30 2.96 6.78
N SER A 131 -0.33 3.60 5.61
CA SER A 131 0.87 4.04 4.90
C SER A 131 1.69 5.01 5.74
N PHE A 132 1.05 6.00 6.37
CA PHE A 132 1.68 6.92 7.32
C PHE A 132 2.29 6.18 8.53
N LEU A 133 1.50 5.32 9.21
CA LEU A 133 1.97 4.60 10.39
C LEU A 133 3.15 3.67 10.08
N TRP A 134 3.15 3.04 8.91
CA TRP A 134 4.27 2.20 8.50
C TRP A 134 5.53 3.02 8.23
N TYR A 135 5.39 4.18 7.58
CA TYR A 135 6.50 5.10 7.41
C TYR A 135 7.06 5.58 8.77
N GLU A 136 6.21 6.06 9.65
CA GLU A 136 6.59 6.55 10.96
C GLU A 136 7.38 5.50 11.76
N ARG A 137 6.92 4.24 11.72
CA ARG A 137 7.53 3.13 12.45
C ARG A 137 8.81 2.61 11.82
N ASP A 138 8.80 2.34 10.52
CA ASP A 138 9.87 1.60 9.84
C ASP A 138 10.61 2.47 8.80
N GLY A 139 9.91 3.20 7.95
CA GLY A 139 10.50 4.00 6.87
C GLY A 139 11.33 5.16 7.36
N ALA A 140 10.90 5.80 8.43
CA ALA A 140 11.62 6.89 9.06
C ALA A 140 12.92 6.45 9.78
N GLN A 141 13.18 5.14 9.91
CA GLN A 141 14.42 4.62 10.52
C GLN A 141 15.61 4.57 9.54
N ILE A 142 15.37 4.69 8.25
CA ILE A 142 16.40 4.77 7.23
C ILE A 142 16.52 6.21 6.71
N ASP A 143 17.75 6.71 6.57
CA ASP A 143 17.99 8.05 6.06
C ASP A 143 17.59 8.12 4.59
N HIS A 144 16.96 9.21 4.18
CA HIS A 144 16.52 9.44 2.81
C HIS A 144 16.42 10.94 2.54
N GLN A 145 16.45 11.34 1.28
CA GLN A 145 16.36 12.74 0.87
C GLN A 145 14.98 13.10 0.31
N VAL A 146 14.25 12.11 -0.22
CA VAL A 146 12.92 12.33 -0.80
C VAL A 146 11.96 11.27 -0.27
N LEU A 147 10.80 11.71 0.18
CA LEU A 147 9.68 10.89 0.55
C LEU A 147 8.55 11.13 -0.45
N VAL A 148 8.20 10.13 -1.24
CA VAL A 148 7.05 10.13 -2.14
C VAL A 148 5.89 9.46 -1.41
N PHE A 149 4.90 10.22 -0.98
CA PHE A 149 3.66 9.68 -0.44
C PHE A 149 2.64 9.61 -1.56
N ALA A 150 2.54 8.43 -2.17
CA ALA A 150 1.60 8.17 -3.25
C ALA A 150 0.28 7.59 -2.71
N PHE A 151 -0.84 7.97 -3.31
CA PHE A 151 -2.17 7.50 -2.95
C PHE A 151 -3.06 7.36 -4.18
N ILE A 152 -4.07 6.52 -4.08
CA ILE A 152 -5.26 6.53 -4.94
C ILE A 152 -6.45 7.07 -4.14
N SER A 153 -7.53 7.48 -4.81
CA SER A 153 -8.72 8.02 -4.14
C SER A 153 -9.31 7.07 -3.09
N ASP A 154 -9.27 5.76 -3.35
CA ASP A 154 -9.81 4.73 -2.44
C ASP A 154 -9.04 4.63 -1.10
N ASP A 155 -7.80 5.11 -1.01
CA ASP A 155 -7.00 5.02 0.22
C ASP A 155 -7.57 5.87 1.35
N PHE A 156 -8.25 6.95 1.00
CA PHE A 156 -8.98 7.77 1.97
C PHE A 156 -10.26 7.07 2.46
N GLU A 157 -10.96 6.37 1.57
CA GLU A 157 -12.13 5.58 1.96
C GLU A 157 -11.73 4.42 2.88
N ARG A 158 -10.62 3.75 2.58
CA ARG A 158 -10.05 2.71 3.44
C ARG A 158 -9.67 3.23 4.82
N ALA A 159 -9.19 4.46 4.93
CA ALA A 159 -8.83 5.09 6.21
C ALA A 159 -10.04 5.32 7.14
N ARG A 160 -11.27 5.30 6.62
CA ARG A 160 -12.50 5.46 7.38
C ARG A 160 -12.92 4.22 8.16
N SER A 161 -12.39 3.05 7.81
CA SER A 161 -12.84 1.77 8.37
C SER A 161 -11.76 1.16 9.27
N SER A 162 -12.20 0.56 10.37
CA SER A 162 -11.36 -0.29 11.24
C SER A 162 -11.17 -1.71 10.71
N GLU A 163 -11.68 -1.98 9.49
CA GLU A 163 -11.62 -3.30 8.86
C GLU A 163 -11.42 -3.17 7.35
N MET A 164 -10.68 -4.10 6.77
CA MET A 164 -10.52 -4.27 5.34
C MET A 164 -10.64 -5.75 4.98
N LEU A 165 -11.64 -6.11 4.16
CA LEU A 165 -11.89 -7.49 3.72
C LEU A 165 -12.00 -8.51 4.87
N GLY A 166 -12.61 -8.13 6.00
CA GLY A 166 -12.78 -8.97 7.18
C GLY A 166 -11.57 -8.98 8.13
N TYR A 167 -10.55 -8.14 7.90
CA TYR A 167 -9.37 -8.00 8.75
C TYR A 167 -9.35 -6.65 9.43
N GLY A 168 -9.06 -6.68 10.73
CA GLY A 168 -8.86 -5.47 11.48
C GLY A 168 -7.69 -4.65 10.96
N LYS A 169 -7.82 -3.33 11.04
CA LYS A 169 -6.74 -2.36 10.79
C LYS A 169 -6.84 -1.21 11.79
N PRO A 170 -5.74 -0.47 12.02
CA PRO A 170 -5.81 0.76 12.80
C PRO A 170 -6.67 1.79 12.07
N VAL A 171 -7.14 2.78 12.82
CA VAL A 171 -7.80 3.98 12.32
C VAL A 171 -7.16 5.19 12.99
N LEU A 172 -6.90 6.23 12.24
CA LEU A 172 -6.43 7.51 12.76
C LEU A 172 -7.59 8.50 12.81
N GLU A 173 -7.82 9.07 13.98
CA GLU A 173 -8.79 10.14 14.23
C GLU A 173 -8.08 11.44 14.56
N ALA A 174 -8.64 12.56 14.10
CA ALA A 174 -8.19 13.88 14.47
C ALA A 174 -8.82 14.29 15.81
N SER A 175 -8.01 14.50 16.84
CA SER A 175 -8.48 14.97 18.14
C SER A 175 -7.56 16.06 18.70
N HIS A 176 -8.13 17.22 19.02
CA HIS A 176 -7.38 18.37 19.57
C HIS A 176 -6.13 18.77 18.75
N GLY A 177 -6.18 18.56 17.43
CA GLY A 177 -5.05 18.87 16.53
C GLY A 177 -3.97 17.80 16.45
N GLU A 178 -4.19 16.63 17.05
CA GLU A 178 -3.30 15.49 17.06
C GLU A 178 -3.95 14.27 16.43
N LEU A 179 -3.13 13.31 15.96
CA LEU A 179 -3.58 12.01 15.46
C LEU A 179 -3.71 11.02 16.62
N VAL A 180 -4.92 10.54 16.85
CA VAL A 180 -5.21 9.51 17.85
C VAL A 180 -5.38 8.17 17.16
N ARG A 181 -4.61 7.16 17.60
CA ARG A 181 -4.69 5.79 17.08
C ARG A 181 -5.84 5.05 17.75
N ARG A 182 -6.76 4.52 16.93
CA ARG A 182 -7.84 3.63 17.37
C ARG A 182 -7.63 2.23 16.83
N ASN A 183 -8.31 1.28 17.45
CA ASN A 183 -8.25 -0.14 17.09
C ASN A 183 -6.81 -0.71 17.13
N VAL A 184 -5.99 -0.22 18.08
CA VAL A 184 -4.63 -0.69 18.34
C VAL A 184 -4.54 -1.15 19.81
N PRO A 185 -4.09 -2.36 20.10
CA PRO A 185 -3.63 -3.38 19.15
C PRO A 185 -4.77 -3.90 18.27
N VAL A 186 -4.46 -4.07 16.98
CA VAL A 186 -5.45 -4.52 15.99
C VAL A 186 -5.93 -5.94 16.34
N PRO A 187 -7.26 -6.17 16.44
CA PRO A 187 -7.78 -7.50 16.69
C PRO A 187 -7.39 -8.46 15.56
N ARG A 188 -6.83 -9.60 15.92
CA ARG A 188 -6.52 -10.63 14.95
C ARG A 188 -7.73 -11.52 14.73
N ALA A 189 -8.42 -11.36 13.63
CA ALA A 189 -9.67 -12.07 13.34
C ALA A 189 -9.50 -13.56 12.98
N SER A 190 -8.26 -14.05 12.81
CA SER A 190 -7.99 -15.37 12.22
C SER A 190 -7.30 -16.38 13.14
N TYR A 191 -7.15 -16.14 14.46
CA TYR A 191 -6.37 -17.04 15.32
C TYR A 191 -6.95 -17.23 16.72
N VAL A 192 -7.03 -18.46 17.17
CA VAL A 192 -7.73 -18.88 18.42
C VAL A 192 -7.05 -18.40 19.68
N ALA A 193 -5.76 -18.26 19.70
CA ALA A 193 -5.05 -17.72 20.84
C ALA A 193 -3.72 -17.15 20.35
N PRO A 194 -3.50 -15.84 20.44
CA PRO A 194 -2.26 -15.22 19.99
C PRO A 194 -1.01 -15.88 20.58
N LEU A 195 -1.06 -16.33 21.84
CA LEU A 195 0.04 -17.01 22.51
C LEU A 195 0.34 -18.40 21.93
N VAL A 196 -0.67 -19.15 21.54
CA VAL A 196 -0.50 -20.50 20.98
C VAL A 196 -0.05 -20.43 19.53
N THR A 197 -0.61 -19.51 18.75
CA THR A 197 -0.31 -19.39 17.32
C THR A 197 1.01 -18.65 17.05
N GLN A 198 1.44 -17.73 17.90
CA GLN A 198 2.77 -17.11 17.82
C GLN A 198 3.89 -18.13 18.05
N ASN A 199 3.69 -19.09 18.95
CA ASN A 199 4.71 -20.07 19.31
C ASN A 199 4.63 -21.37 18.49
N LEU A 200 3.48 -21.70 17.89
CA LEU A 200 3.27 -22.91 17.11
C LEU A 200 2.81 -22.56 15.70
N ARG A 201 3.76 -22.18 14.84
CA ARG A 201 3.51 -21.78 13.44
C ARG A 201 2.63 -22.77 12.65
N LEU A 202 2.67 -24.05 13.00
CA LEU A 202 1.86 -25.09 12.36
C LEU A 202 0.37 -24.94 12.63
N LEU A 203 -0.05 -24.43 13.81
CA LEU A 203 -1.47 -24.29 14.14
C LEU A 203 -2.18 -23.23 13.30
N ARG A 204 -1.46 -22.26 12.74
CA ARG A 204 -2.04 -21.25 11.84
C ARG A 204 -2.61 -21.83 10.54
N TYR A 205 -2.20 -23.05 10.18
CA TYR A 205 -2.70 -23.76 8.99
C TYR A 205 -3.91 -24.65 9.27
N LEU A 206 -4.29 -24.82 10.53
CA LEU A 206 -5.43 -25.63 10.91
C LEU A 206 -6.75 -24.88 10.68
N ARG A 207 -7.62 -25.45 9.87
CA ARG A 207 -8.95 -24.88 9.60
C ARG A 207 -9.86 -24.95 10.83
N THR A 208 -9.64 -25.91 11.70
CA THR A 208 -10.31 -25.99 13.01
C THR A 208 -9.98 -24.77 13.86
N ALA A 209 -8.73 -24.34 13.89
CA ALA A 209 -8.33 -23.14 14.60
C ALA A 209 -9.00 -21.89 13.99
N GLU A 210 -8.97 -21.74 12.67
CA GLU A 210 -9.63 -20.64 11.96
C GLU A 210 -11.15 -20.59 12.23
N LEU A 211 -11.82 -21.76 12.17
CA LEU A 211 -13.26 -21.83 12.41
C LEU A 211 -13.62 -21.41 13.83
N LEU A 212 -12.87 -21.89 14.83
CA LEU A 212 -13.11 -21.54 16.24
C LEU A 212 -12.95 -20.04 16.47
N GLU A 213 -11.94 -19.39 15.88
CA GLU A 213 -11.77 -17.94 15.97
C GLU A 213 -12.94 -17.15 15.38
N ARG A 214 -13.41 -17.56 14.22
CA ARG A 214 -14.57 -16.94 13.58
C ARG A 214 -15.81 -17.04 14.45
N ILE A 215 -16.02 -18.19 15.10
CA ILE A 215 -17.13 -18.40 16.04
C ILE A 215 -16.97 -17.50 17.27
N LEU A 216 -15.75 -17.45 17.84
CA LEU A 216 -15.48 -16.61 19.01
C LEU A 216 -15.57 -15.11 18.70
N ALA A 217 -15.12 -14.69 17.51
CA ALA A 217 -15.28 -13.31 17.05
C ALA A 217 -16.76 -12.96 16.87
N ALA A 218 -17.55 -13.83 16.24
CA ALA A 218 -18.98 -13.63 16.06
C ALA A 218 -19.80 -13.61 17.37
N ALA A 219 -19.28 -14.30 18.41
CA ALA A 219 -19.91 -14.34 19.74
C ALA A 219 -19.55 -13.13 20.64
N ARG A 220 -18.61 -12.27 20.24
CA ARG A 220 -18.21 -11.10 21.03
C ARG A 220 -19.14 -9.90 20.70
N PRO A 221 -19.86 -9.34 21.69
CA PRO A 221 -20.65 -8.12 21.47
C PRO A 221 -19.72 -6.96 21.08
N GLY A 222 -20.02 -6.28 19.98
CA GLY A 222 -19.24 -5.11 19.51
C GLY A 222 -18.16 -5.38 18.46
N VAL A 223 -17.91 -6.64 18.06
CA VAL A 223 -16.98 -6.98 16.97
C VAL A 223 -17.70 -7.14 15.62
N GLY A 224 -18.91 -6.64 15.48
CA GLY A 224 -19.81 -6.95 14.35
C GLY A 224 -20.04 -5.83 13.34
N GLN A 225 -19.61 -4.61 13.60
CA GLN A 225 -19.60 -3.54 12.58
C GLN A 225 -18.28 -2.79 12.68
N PRO A 226 -17.54 -2.67 11.57
CA PRO A 226 -16.33 -1.85 11.56
C PRO A 226 -16.74 -0.42 11.93
N ALA A 227 -16.04 0.18 12.89
CA ALA A 227 -16.21 1.59 13.18
C ALA A 227 -15.91 2.36 11.89
N GLN A 228 -16.87 3.18 11.46
CA GLN A 228 -16.66 4.08 10.32
C GLN A 228 -16.51 5.50 10.81
N VAL A 229 -15.43 6.13 10.39
CA VAL A 229 -15.16 7.55 10.62
C VAL A 229 -15.98 8.39 9.64
N GLY A 230 -16.58 9.48 10.11
CA GLY A 230 -17.33 10.41 9.26
C GLY A 230 -16.42 11.11 8.23
N GLU A 231 -17.00 11.59 7.11
CA GLU A 231 -16.22 12.22 6.03
C GLU A 231 -15.44 13.45 6.50
N ASP A 232 -16.02 14.32 7.30
CA ASP A 232 -15.34 15.52 7.81
C ASP A 232 -14.19 15.16 8.76
N GLU A 233 -14.36 14.12 9.56
CA GLU A 233 -13.33 13.59 10.44
C GLU A 233 -12.18 12.98 9.64
N THR A 234 -12.50 12.22 8.60
CA THR A 234 -11.52 11.66 7.66
C THR A 234 -10.72 12.76 6.99
N GLY A 235 -11.37 13.85 6.58
CA GLY A 235 -10.68 15.01 6.00
C GLY A 235 -9.69 15.65 6.98
N ARG A 236 -10.11 15.87 8.24
CA ARG A 236 -9.22 16.39 9.30
C ARG A 236 -8.06 15.43 9.60
N ALA A 237 -8.32 14.14 9.68
CA ALA A 237 -7.28 13.14 9.88
C ALA A 237 -6.29 13.10 8.70
N ALA A 238 -6.77 13.18 7.46
CA ALA A 238 -5.94 13.20 6.27
C ALA A 238 -5.01 14.44 6.22
N GLU A 239 -5.53 15.61 6.58
CA GLU A 239 -4.72 16.84 6.72
C GLU A 239 -3.62 16.67 7.78
N LEU A 240 -3.98 16.15 8.96
CA LEU A 240 -3.01 15.89 10.03
C LEU A 240 -1.98 14.83 9.65
N ILE A 241 -2.38 13.76 8.94
CA ILE A 241 -1.47 12.75 8.42
C ILE A 241 -0.42 13.39 7.52
N LEU A 242 -0.85 14.23 6.56
CA LEU A 242 0.07 14.91 5.66
C LEU A 242 1.02 15.85 6.42
N ARG A 243 0.49 16.69 7.33
CA ARG A 243 1.30 17.59 8.12
C ARG A 243 2.32 16.86 8.99
N THR A 244 1.90 15.83 9.71
CA THR A 244 2.80 15.05 10.59
C THR A 244 3.84 14.30 9.76
N THR A 245 3.46 13.75 8.60
CA THR A 245 4.41 13.12 7.67
C THR A 245 5.47 14.13 7.21
N HIS A 246 5.05 15.35 6.87
CA HIS A 246 5.96 16.42 6.47
C HIS A 246 6.92 16.82 7.59
N GLU A 247 6.41 16.97 8.82
CA GLU A 247 7.22 17.29 10.00
C GLU A 247 8.27 16.21 10.28
N ILE A 248 7.88 14.91 10.21
CA ILE A 248 8.79 13.78 10.39
C ILE A 248 9.86 13.77 9.29
N ALA A 249 9.47 13.90 8.02
CA ALA A 249 10.40 13.92 6.90
C ALA A 249 11.38 15.08 7.02
N ARG A 250 10.90 16.30 7.26
CA ARG A 250 11.69 17.52 7.43
C ARG A 250 12.69 17.42 8.59
N ALA A 251 12.27 16.86 9.73
CA ALA A 251 13.15 16.65 10.88
C ALA A 251 14.31 15.69 10.56
N ARG A 252 14.19 14.90 9.51
CA ARG A 252 15.21 13.95 8.99
C ARG A 252 15.95 14.50 7.77
N GLY A 253 15.69 15.75 7.38
CA GLY A 253 16.32 16.37 6.19
C GLY A 253 15.75 15.88 4.86
N ALA A 254 14.57 15.22 4.87
CA ALA A 254 13.90 14.75 3.66
C ALA A 254 12.80 15.71 3.20
N ALA A 255 12.65 15.85 1.88
CA ALA A 255 11.53 16.54 1.25
C ALA A 255 10.36 15.57 1.06
N LEU A 256 9.16 15.96 1.46
CA LEU A 256 7.93 15.24 1.16
C LEU A 256 7.37 15.70 -0.18
N VAL A 257 6.92 14.74 -1.00
CA VAL A 257 6.13 14.95 -2.22
C VAL A 257 4.85 14.13 -2.10
N PHE A 258 3.70 14.77 -2.24
CA PHE A 258 2.40 14.10 -2.20
C PHE A 258 1.93 13.83 -3.62
N VAL A 259 1.57 12.57 -3.93
CA VAL A 259 1.33 12.13 -5.31
C VAL A 259 0.00 11.42 -5.45
N HIS A 260 -0.87 11.90 -6.33
CA HIS A 260 -2.07 11.19 -6.73
C HIS A 260 -1.77 10.26 -7.91
N LEU A 261 -1.91 8.96 -7.66
CA LEU A 261 -1.86 7.90 -8.66
C LEU A 261 -3.27 7.63 -9.18
N PRO A 262 -3.58 7.85 -10.47
CA PRO A 262 -4.94 7.62 -10.95
C PRO A 262 -5.26 6.13 -11.01
N SER A 263 -6.40 5.74 -10.45
CA SER A 263 -7.01 4.43 -10.66
C SER A 263 -7.78 4.39 -12.00
N VAL A 264 -8.32 3.23 -12.35
CA VAL A 264 -9.16 3.11 -13.57
C VAL A 264 -10.32 4.10 -13.55
N SER A 265 -10.92 4.33 -12.36
CA SER A 265 -12.09 5.19 -12.21
C SER A 265 -11.77 6.68 -12.35
N ASP A 266 -10.55 7.12 -12.06
CA ASP A 266 -10.15 8.52 -12.09
C ASP A 266 -9.09 8.85 -13.17
N ALA A 267 -8.82 7.90 -14.07
CA ALA A 267 -7.89 8.09 -15.20
C ALA A 267 -8.50 8.82 -16.42
N GLY A 268 -9.78 9.13 -16.41
CA GLY A 268 -10.48 9.80 -17.51
C GLY A 268 -10.60 11.32 -17.32
N PRO A 269 -10.84 12.11 -18.40
CA PRO A 269 -10.95 13.57 -18.30
C PRO A 269 -12.13 14.06 -17.47
N ALA A 270 -13.24 13.33 -17.46
CA ALA A 270 -14.44 13.70 -16.69
C ALA A 270 -14.23 13.58 -15.19
N GLU A 271 -13.39 12.64 -14.78
CA GLU A 271 -13.10 12.32 -13.38
C GLU A 271 -12.07 13.28 -12.77
N LEU A 272 -11.43 14.14 -13.55
CA LEU A 272 -10.54 15.19 -13.02
C LEU A 272 -11.25 16.19 -12.11
N ALA A 273 -12.58 16.29 -12.20
CA ALA A 273 -13.37 17.26 -11.44
C ALA A 273 -13.82 16.79 -10.03
N ALA A 274 -13.79 15.49 -9.71
CA ALA A 274 -14.47 14.96 -8.53
C ALA A 274 -13.60 14.10 -7.62
N LEU A 275 -12.59 14.70 -6.98
CA LEU A 275 -11.97 14.04 -5.83
C LEU A 275 -12.95 14.05 -4.65
N PRO A 276 -13.01 12.97 -3.86
CA PRO A 276 -13.75 12.94 -2.61
C PRO A 276 -13.40 14.13 -1.71
N LYS A 277 -14.38 14.66 -0.95
CA LYS A 277 -14.20 15.83 -0.08
C LYS A 277 -13.02 15.68 0.88
N TYR A 278 -12.85 14.51 1.45
CA TYR A 278 -11.77 14.19 2.38
C TYR A 278 -10.39 14.09 1.71
N ALA A 279 -10.31 13.68 0.44
CA ALA A 279 -9.06 13.71 -0.32
C ALA A 279 -8.66 15.14 -0.67
N ARG A 280 -9.65 16.00 -0.99
CA ARG A 280 -9.41 17.44 -1.23
C ARG A 280 -8.81 18.12 -0.03
N ALA A 281 -9.26 17.83 1.19
CA ALA A 281 -8.71 18.43 2.41
C ALA A 281 -7.19 18.20 2.53
N ALA A 282 -6.70 16.98 2.29
CA ALA A 282 -5.27 16.68 2.31
C ALA A 282 -4.51 17.37 1.16
N ILE A 283 -5.10 17.45 -0.03
CA ILE A 283 -4.50 18.13 -1.19
C ILE A 283 -4.41 19.63 -0.96
N ASP A 284 -5.45 20.24 -0.39
CA ASP A 284 -5.48 21.65 -0.08
C ASP A 284 -4.47 21.99 1.04
N ALA A 285 -4.31 21.10 2.02
CA ALA A 285 -3.25 21.22 3.02
C ALA A 285 -1.85 21.11 2.38
N ALA A 286 -1.63 20.22 1.42
CA ALA A 286 -0.37 20.14 0.67
C ALA A 286 -0.10 21.45 -0.10
N ARG A 287 -1.11 21.96 -0.81
CA ARG A 287 -1.01 23.23 -1.58
C ARG A 287 -0.79 24.45 -0.70
N GLY A 288 -1.31 24.45 0.51
CA GLY A 288 -1.14 25.52 1.49
C GLY A 288 0.17 25.44 2.30
N SER A 289 0.99 24.44 2.04
CA SER A 289 2.28 24.19 2.69
C SER A 289 3.41 24.08 1.67
N ASP A 290 4.65 23.87 2.14
CA ASP A 290 5.82 23.64 1.27
C ASP A 290 5.85 22.23 0.65
N VAL A 291 4.76 21.47 0.75
CA VAL A 291 4.68 20.09 0.20
C VAL A 291 4.19 20.14 -1.25
N PRO A 292 5.03 19.83 -2.24
CA PRO A 292 4.61 19.72 -3.62
C PRO A 292 3.54 18.64 -3.80
N PHE A 293 2.48 18.96 -4.54
CA PHE A 293 1.46 18.01 -4.94
C PHE A 293 1.59 17.70 -6.43
N ILE A 294 1.78 16.43 -6.76
CA ILE A 294 1.84 15.92 -8.13
C ILE A 294 0.55 15.16 -8.42
N ASP A 295 -0.23 15.65 -9.39
CA ASP A 295 -1.43 14.97 -9.87
C ASP A 295 -1.14 14.27 -11.20
N LEU A 296 -1.04 12.95 -11.19
CA LEU A 296 -0.77 12.18 -12.40
C LEU A 296 -2.02 11.93 -13.27
N ARG A 297 -3.22 12.35 -12.85
CA ARG A 297 -4.43 12.20 -13.66
C ARG A 297 -4.29 12.91 -15.02
N ALA A 298 -3.69 14.09 -15.05
CA ALA A 298 -3.45 14.80 -16.30
C ALA A 298 -2.54 14.03 -17.27
N VAL A 299 -1.53 13.31 -16.74
CA VAL A 299 -0.63 12.46 -17.53
C VAL A 299 -1.40 11.30 -18.16
N PHE A 300 -2.26 10.63 -17.39
CA PHE A 300 -3.08 9.54 -17.90
C PHE A 300 -4.16 10.03 -18.89
N ALA A 301 -4.76 11.18 -18.61
CA ALA A 301 -5.76 11.78 -19.50
C ALA A 301 -5.20 12.22 -20.86
N ALA A 302 -3.90 12.52 -20.93
CA ALA A 302 -3.21 12.84 -22.18
C ALA A 302 -3.03 11.61 -23.10
N ILE A 303 -3.10 10.39 -22.55
CA ILE A 303 -3.06 9.16 -23.35
C ILE A 303 -4.40 8.99 -24.10
N PRO A 304 -4.41 8.66 -25.40
CA PRO A 304 -5.64 8.43 -26.16
C PRO A 304 -6.57 7.43 -25.46
N GLN A 305 -7.87 7.68 -25.44
CA GLN A 305 -8.85 6.88 -24.71
C GLN A 305 -8.78 5.39 -25.02
N LEU A 306 -8.56 5.03 -26.28
CA LEU A 306 -8.45 3.63 -26.72
C LEU A 306 -7.22 2.93 -26.15
N GLU A 307 -6.18 3.66 -25.82
CA GLU A 307 -4.91 3.13 -25.30
C GLU A 307 -4.88 3.13 -23.75
N ARG A 308 -5.67 3.97 -23.08
CA ARG A 308 -5.68 4.04 -21.59
C ARG A 308 -5.98 2.70 -20.93
N GLY A 309 -6.83 1.87 -21.54
CA GLY A 309 -7.11 0.52 -21.07
C GLY A 309 -5.86 -0.36 -20.94
N THR A 310 -4.84 -0.13 -21.77
CA THR A 310 -3.58 -0.90 -21.73
C THR A 310 -2.69 -0.54 -20.55
N LEU A 311 -2.93 0.58 -19.89
CA LEU A 311 -2.20 1.02 -18.70
C LEU A 311 -2.60 0.22 -17.45
N PHE A 312 -3.69 -0.53 -17.53
CA PHE A 312 -4.21 -1.32 -16.42
C PHE A 312 -4.29 -2.80 -16.79
N LEU A 313 -4.15 -3.65 -15.78
CA LEU A 313 -4.36 -5.08 -15.92
C LEU A 313 -5.85 -5.38 -16.16
N PRO A 314 -6.19 -6.33 -17.02
CA PRO A 314 -7.57 -6.71 -17.26
C PRO A 314 -8.22 -7.26 -15.98
N GLU A 315 -9.52 -7.06 -15.84
CA GLU A 315 -10.28 -7.47 -14.66
C GLU A 315 -10.31 -8.99 -14.48
N THR A 316 -10.29 -9.72 -15.58
CA THR A 316 -10.28 -11.19 -15.63
C THR A 316 -8.90 -11.71 -16.05
N GLY A 317 -8.49 -12.84 -15.50
CA GLY A 317 -7.22 -13.50 -15.88
C GLY A 317 -5.97 -12.96 -15.20
N SER A 318 -6.09 -11.97 -14.32
CA SER A 318 -4.96 -11.31 -13.66
C SER A 318 -4.69 -11.78 -12.24
N GLY A 319 -5.13 -12.98 -11.86
CA GLY A 319 -4.86 -13.56 -10.53
C GLY A 319 -5.39 -12.70 -9.37
N GLY A 320 -6.45 -11.91 -9.58
CA GLY A 320 -7.01 -10.96 -8.61
C GLY A 320 -6.32 -9.58 -8.62
N ALA A 321 -5.42 -9.33 -9.56
CA ALA A 321 -4.72 -8.04 -9.73
C ALA A 321 -5.39 -7.13 -10.76
N GLY A 322 -6.56 -7.48 -11.27
CA GLY A 322 -7.28 -6.68 -12.25
C GLY A 322 -7.45 -5.23 -11.81
N ARG A 323 -7.43 -4.31 -12.77
CA ARG A 323 -7.53 -2.85 -12.58
C ARG A 323 -6.32 -2.17 -11.92
N HIS A 324 -5.27 -2.91 -11.51
CA HIS A 324 -3.97 -2.33 -11.13
C HIS A 324 -3.15 -1.99 -12.38
N TYR A 325 -2.07 -1.23 -12.21
CA TYR A 325 -1.22 -0.87 -13.35
C TYR A 325 -0.61 -2.09 -14.03
N SER A 326 -0.68 -2.11 -15.36
CA SER A 326 0.12 -2.99 -16.21
C SER A 326 1.61 -2.57 -16.18
N ASN A 327 2.47 -3.30 -16.89
CA ASN A 327 3.86 -2.86 -17.08
C ASN A 327 3.94 -1.48 -17.74
N ALA A 328 3.04 -1.18 -18.68
CA ALA A 328 2.98 0.13 -19.35
C ALA A 328 2.52 1.24 -18.38
N GLY A 329 1.51 0.98 -17.54
CA GLY A 329 1.06 1.93 -16.52
C GLY A 329 2.15 2.24 -15.48
N ASN A 330 2.83 1.20 -14.98
CA ASN A 330 3.95 1.38 -14.07
C ASN A 330 5.11 2.18 -14.69
N GLN A 331 5.44 1.93 -15.98
CA GLN A 331 6.47 2.69 -16.67
C GLN A 331 6.08 4.15 -16.87
N LEU A 332 4.81 4.42 -17.21
CA LEU A 332 4.30 5.79 -17.36
C LEU A 332 4.42 6.55 -16.02
N VAL A 333 4.03 5.94 -14.91
CA VAL A 333 4.16 6.54 -13.56
C VAL A 333 5.61 6.84 -13.25
N ALA A 334 6.54 5.88 -13.47
CA ALA A 334 7.96 6.05 -13.17
C ALA A 334 8.55 7.24 -13.93
N ARG A 335 8.30 7.34 -15.25
CA ARG A 335 8.78 8.45 -16.10
C ARG A 335 8.19 9.79 -15.69
N ALA A 336 6.88 9.84 -15.46
CA ALA A 336 6.22 11.05 -15.01
C ALA A 336 6.77 11.54 -13.67
N LEU A 337 7.00 10.64 -12.73
CA LEU A 337 7.61 10.99 -11.43
C LEU A 337 9.06 11.44 -11.59
N ALA A 338 9.89 10.76 -12.39
CA ALA A 338 11.26 11.19 -12.68
C ALA A 338 11.29 12.62 -13.22
N SER A 339 10.47 12.92 -14.24
CA SER A 339 10.34 14.26 -14.82
C SER A 339 9.89 15.30 -13.77
N ARG A 340 8.85 15.00 -12.98
CA ARG A 340 8.31 15.94 -11.97
C ARG A 340 9.28 16.18 -10.81
N LEU A 341 9.92 15.12 -10.30
CA LEU A 341 10.94 15.24 -9.26
C LEU A 341 12.16 16.04 -9.75
N GLY A 342 12.54 15.88 -11.02
CA GLY A 342 13.57 16.68 -11.67
C GLY A 342 13.18 18.16 -11.76
N ALA A 343 11.97 18.46 -12.24
CA ALA A 343 11.45 19.82 -12.33
C ALA A 343 11.34 20.53 -10.96
N LEU A 344 11.08 19.78 -9.90
CA LEU A 344 11.05 20.26 -8.51
C LEU A 344 12.45 20.40 -7.88
N GLY A 345 13.52 19.97 -8.57
CA GLY A 345 14.88 20.02 -8.05
C GLY A 345 15.22 18.95 -7.01
N PHE A 346 14.35 17.95 -6.81
CA PHE A 346 14.60 16.86 -5.86
C PHE A 346 15.56 15.80 -6.40
N ILE A 347 15.68 15.69 -7.71
CA ILE A 347 16.69 14.89 -8.42
C ILE A 347 17.30 15.75 -9.52
N SER A 348 18.58 15.56 -9.80
CA SER A 348 19.26 16.27 -10.87
C SER A 348 19.24 15.48 -12.18
N ALA A 349 19.46 16.15 -13.31
CA ALA A 349 19.59 15.50 -14.62
C ALA A 349 20.76 14.48 -14.66
N SER A 350 21.82 14.70 -13.85
CA SER A 350 22.92 13.73 -13.71
C SER A 350 22.53 12.51 -12.89
N GLU A 351 21.60 12.65 -11.94
CA GLU A 351 21.07 11.52 -11.16
C GLU A 351 20.04 10.72 -11.94
N CYS A 352 19.33 11.38 -12.87
CA CYS A 352 18.29 10.76 -13.69
C CYS A 352 18.36 11.25 -15.15
N PRO A 353 19.20 10.65 -15.99
CA PRO A 353 19.32 11.03 -17.40
C PRO A 353 18.00 10.96 -18.19
N ALA A 354 17.11 10.05 -17.81
CA ALA A 354 15.80 9.91 -18.46
C ALA A 354 14.87 11.12 -18.23
N SER A 355 15.05 11.88 -17.14
CA SER A 355 14.25 13.09 -16.87
C SER A 355 14.58 14.26 -17.79
N ALA A 356 15.79 14.27 -18.37
CA ALA A 356 16.24 15.31 -19.29
C ALA A 356 15.71 15.13 -20.72
N ALA A 357 15.39 13.89 -21.12
CA ALA A 357 14.91 13.60 -22.49
C ALA A 357 13.46 14.07 -22.73
N ASP A 358 12.63 14.14 -21.67
CA ASP A 358 11.22 14.58 -21.79
C ASP A 358 11.03 16.10 -21.71
N SER A 359 12.03 16.85 -21.23
CA SER A 359 11.95 18.32 -21.16
C SER A 359 12.12 19.02 -22.53
N ASP A 360 12.74 18.36 -23.52
CA ASP A 360 12.94 18.89 -24.87
C ASP A 360 11.75 18.67 -25.81
N SER A 361 10.81 17.78 -25.46
CA SER A 361 9.63 17.50 -26.32
C SER A 361 8.40 18.39 -26.01
N GLY A 362 8.47 19.26 -24.99
CA GLY A 362 7.38 20.14 -24.56
C GLY A 362 7.50 21.60 -24.98
N ALA A 363 8.52 21.96 -25.76
CA ALA A 363 8.78 23.34 -26.22
C ALA A 363 8.72 23.45 -27.77
N GLN A 364 7.63 22.94 -28.36
CA GLN A 364 7.23 23.30 -29.74
C GLN A 364 5.71 23.47 -29.81
#